data_0a4131db768554388884f9dbaa12824d
#
_entry.id   0a4131db768554388884f9dbaa12824d
#
_cell.length_a   1.000
_cell.length_b   1.000
_cell.length_c   1.000
_cell.angle_alpha   90.00
_cell.angle_beta   90.00
_cell.angle_gamma   90.00
#
_symmetry.space_group_name_H-M   'P 1'
#
loop_
_entity.id
_entity.type
_entity.pdbx_description
1 polymer ?
#
loop_
_entity_poly.entity_id
_entity_poly.type
_entity_poly.pdbx_seq_one_letter_code
_entity_poly.pdbx_strand_id
1 'polypeptide(L)'
;MSARYLLVGVACVVLGGGTLFAQQPRWSTCSDSAGGKACGSKGLSRREREQAQTLYNAPATRRETAPFSLARDSVIRGSLAVIGGPVRIAGTIDGALLVIDGDVEFASTATVTGDVAVLGGRVIGTDSARIGALRVESDSVRYAVDDGTLHLEAPFDEVWRLIGRGEQRQAVGMRLALTHTYNRVEGLPIELGPRLRFRTKAGTIAADLFGIFRTGSRLAWNGNNVGHNARVELRFGRNQHWTVGGRLFDVVAPVEDWQLSDIEVGLATFLGHSDYRDYFDRHGGGGLIGYRDGRAFRATIEVTDEVWRPRGTLSPFTLWKNNQPWRQNPEFDRARYTRTMLHAGFDTRTDPVRPRSGWWLQGEYELGFGEHASYGTEIAAPLPSAGRHVEYGRGMLDLRRYSRLSPSAQINTRLIVGGWLHGDPLPLQRRVSLSGPGANSGFGFRDRVTTPDGLQCSNAVTLIGSPALCDRMVLMSADYRHDIRWLVDLFAGARMIQPDRSGYGAWVLFSDVGRGWLKRPRVPNEPIPTDAPRGFNTLQTSVGGGLELGQGGIYVAKALGAPASHGVQVFVRLVRRY
;
A
#
# COMPACT_ATOMS: atom_id res chain seq x y z
N MET A 1 32.96 -0.44 13.47
CA MET A 1 32.25 -1.66 13.90
C MET A 1 30.80 -1.26 14.03
N SER A 2 30.01 -1.43 13.00
CA SER A 2 29.17 -1.80 12.81
C SER A 2 27.88 -1.90 12.09
N ALA A 3 27.78 -1.47 10.88
CA ALA A 3 26.61 -1.69 10.01
C ALA A 3 26.36 -3.18 9.72
N ARG A 4 27.38 -4.01 9.83
CA ARG A 4 27.28 -5.47 9.59
C ARG A 4 26.40 -6.19 10.62
N TYR A 5 26.41 -5.77 11.88
CA TYR A 5 25.62 -6.44 12.91
C TYR A 5 24.13 -6.04 12.90
N LEU A 6 23.81 -4.83 12.44
CA LEU A 6 22.41 -4.39 12.34
C LEU A 6 21.68 -5.08 11.17
N LEU A 7 22.36 -5.25 10.04
CA LEU A 7 21.82 -5.99 8.89
C LEU A 7 21.64 -7.49 9.20
N VAL A 8 22.55 -8.10 9.97
CA VAL A 8 22.42 -9.50 10.40
C VAL A 8 21.26 -9.67 11.39
N GLY A 9 21.07 -8.74 12.32
CA GLY A 9 19.95 -8.79 13.27
C GLY A 9 18.58 -8.65 12.61
N VAL A 10 18.45 -7.74 11.64
CA VAL A 10 17.19 -7.54 10.90
C VAL A 10 16.94 -8.68 9.92
N ALA A 11 17.98 -9.19 9.27
CA ALA A 11 17.85 -10.36 8.39
C ALA A 11 17.48 -11.63 9.19
N CYS A 12 18.00 -11.82 10.40
CA CYS A 12 17.64 -12.95 11.24
C CYS A 12 16.17 -12.88 11.75
N VAL A 13 15.64 -11.68 12.04
CA VAL A 13 14.22 -11.55 12.41
C VAL A 13 13.29 -11.80 11.23
N VAL A 14 13.67 -11.37 10.02
CA VAL A 14 12.89 -11.62 8.80
C VAL A 14 13.03 -13.07 8.33
N LEU A 15 14.20 -13.69 8.52
CA LEU A 15 14.48 -15.08 8.12
C LEU A 15 14.18 -16.08 9.26
N GLY A 16 14.37 -15.70 10.52
CA GLY A 16 14.15 -16.57 11.68
C GLY A 16 12.66 -16.82 11.99
N GLY A 17 11.75 -15.94 11.55
CA GLY A 17 10.31 -16.20 11.56
C GLY A 17 9.90 -17.37 10.64
N GLY A 18 10.77 -17.77 9.72
CA GLY A 18 10.55 -18.94 8.85
C GLY A 18 10.87 -20.29 9.48
N THR A 19 11.67 -20.35 10.53
CA THR A 19 12.09 -21.62 11.14
C THR A 19 11.18 -22.09 12.28
N LEU A 20 10.37 -21.21 12.87
CA LEU A 20 9.35 -21.61 13.85
C LEU A 20 8.06 -22.17 13.22
N PHE A 21 7.93 -22.11 11.90
CA PHE A 21 6.82 -22.71 11.14
C PHE A 21 7.29 -23.85 10.22
N ALA A 22 8.36 -24.55 10.56
CA ALA A 22 8.96 -25.62 9.75
C ALA A 22 8.16 -26.92 9.70
N GLN A 23 6.88 -26.90 10.02
CA GLN A 23 5.93 -27.93 9.63
C GLN A 23 4.73 -27.29 8.95
N GLN A 24 4.97 -26.65 7.79
CA GLN A 24 3.87 -26.40 6.86
C GLN A 24 3.46 -27.76 6.28
N PRO A 25 2.19 -28.18 6.41
CA PRO A 25 1.70 -29.32 5.69
C PRO A 25 1.96 -29.09 4.18
N ARG A 26 2.44 -30.11 3.50
CA ARG A 26 2.64 -30.05 2.05
C ARG A 26 1.31 -29.70 1.41
N TRP A 27 1.26 -28.53 0.80
CA TRP A 27 0.11 -28.10 0.03
C TRP A 27 0.03 -28.98 -1.20
N SER A 28 -1.12 -29.60 -1.45
CA SER A 28 -1.37 -30.23 -2.73
C SER A 28 -1.49 -29.12 -3.78
N THR A 29 -0.38 -28.87 -4.47
CA THR A 29 -0.46 -28.23 -5.78
C THR A 29 -1.33 -29.13 -6.65
N CYS A 30 -2.25 -28.57 -7.44
CA CYS A 30 -3.08 -29.30 -8.39
C CYS A 30 -2.29 -30.49 -8.98
N SER A 31 -2.72 -31.72 -8.71
CA SER A 31 -2.05 -32.88 -9.27
C SER A 31 -2.34 -32.90 -10.75
N ASP A 32 -1.32 -32.76 -11.56
CA ASP A 32 -1.34 -33.00 -12.98
C ASP A 32 -1.61 -34.49 -13.25
N SER A 33 -2.84 -34.82 -13.58
CA SER A 33 -3.09 -35.95 -14.39
C SER A 33 -3.25 -35.47 -15.84
N ALA A 34 -2.19 -35.71 -16.61
CA ALA A 34 -2.08 -35.50 -18.07
C ALA A 34 -2.11 -34.02 -18.55
N GLY A 35 -0.93 -33.42 -18.69
CA GLY A 35 -0.70 -32.25 -19.55
C GLY A 35 -0.50 -30.93 -18.83
N GLY A 36 0.68 -30.78 -18.23
CA GLY A 36 1.28 -29.62 -17.61
C GLY A 36 0.72 -28.23 -17.91
N LYS A 37 -0.02 -27.67 -16.96
CA LYS A 37 -0.12 -26.22 -16.78
C LYS A 37 -0.21 -25.92 -15.29
N ALA A 38 0.82 -25.32 -14.75
CA ALA A 38 0.85 -24.81 -13.40
C ALA A 38 -0.40 -23.95 -13.13
N CYS A 39 -1.16 -24.30 -12.09
CA CYS A 39 -2.23 -23.46 -11.55
C CYS A 39 -1.62 -22.21 -10.90
N GLY A 40 -1.38 -21.18 -11.69
CA GLY A 40 -1.14 -19.84 -11.14
C GLY A 40 -2.46 -19.32 -10.58
N SER A 41 -2.43 -18.64 -9.43
CA SER A 41 -3.56 -17.94 -8.83
C SER A 41 -4.12 -16.89 -9.82
N LYS A 42 -4.96 -17.34 -10.70
CA LYS A 42 -5.87 -16.47 -11.46
C LYS A 42 -7.16 -16.54 -10.69
N GLY A 43 -7.62 -15.46 -10.10
CA GLY A 43 -8.93 -15.43 -9.45
C GLY A 43 -10.02 -16.13 -10.28
N LEU A 44 -11.10 -16.53 -9.65
CA LEU A 44 -12.16 -17.31 -10.29
C LEU A 44 -12.57 -16.73 -11.64
N SER A 45 -12.45 -17.54 -12.69
CA SER A 45 -12.97 -17.17 -14.00
C SER A 45 -14.50 -17.03 -13.94
N ARG A 46 -15.08 -16.31 -14.91
CA ARG A 46 -16.55 -16.18 -15.02
C ARG A 46 -17.25 -17.54 -15.03
N ARG A 47 -16.70 -18.51 -15.77
CA ARG A 47 -17.27 -19.87 -15.87
C ARG A 47 -17.24 -20.61 -14.53
N GLU A 48 -16.15 -20.50 -13.77
CA GLU A 48 -16.04 -21.13 -12.45
C GLU A 48 -17.00 -20.49 -11.44
N ARG A 49 -17.19 -19.17 -11.49
CA ARG A 49 -18.21 -18.49 -10.67
C ARG A 49 -19.63 -18.98 -11.01
N GLU A 50 -19.97 -19.02 -12.31
CA GLU A 50 -21.26 -19.51 -12.78
C GLU A 50 -21.49 -20.97 -12.37
N GLN A 51 -20.48 -21.83 -12.44
CA GLN A 51 -20.55 -23.21 -11.99
C GLN A 51 -20.79 -23.33 -10.48
N ALA A 52 -20.04 -22.59 -9.68
CA ALA A 52 -20.22 -22.59 -8.22
C ALA A 52 -21.60 -22.05 -7.81
N GLN A 53 -22.07 -20.98 -8.44
CA GLN A 53 -23.42 -20.45 -8.21
C GLN A 53 -24.50 -21.47 -8.61
N THR A 54 -24.35 -22.12 -9.77
CA THR A 54 -25.28 -23.14 -10.23
C THR A 54 -25.33 -24.31 -9.25
N LEU A 55 -24.19 -24.80 -8.80
CA LEU A 55 -24.10 -25.88 -7.83
C LEU A 55 -24.77 -25.50 -6.49
N TYR A 56 -24.44 -24.32 -5.94
CA TYR A 56 -25.03 -23.87 -4.68
C TYR A 56 -26.55 -23.67 -4.79
N ASN A 57 -27.01 -23.05 -5.88
CA ASN A 57 -28.40 -22.65 -6.08
C ASN A 57 -29.29 -23.83 -6.54
N ALA A 58 -28.70 -24.97 -6.90
CA ALA A 58 -29.47 -26.16 -7.30
C ALA A 58 -30.35 -26.66 -6.15
N PRO A 59 -31.63 -26.97 -6.39
CA PRO A 59 -32.55 -27.40 -5.33
C PRO A 59 -32.11 -28.70 -4.63
N ALA A 60 -31.36 -29.55 -5.32
CA ALA A 60 -30.85 -30.82 -4.79
C ALA A 60 -29.57 -30.66 -3.95
N THR A 61 -28.99 -29.47 -3.89
CA THR A 61 -27.79 -29.22 -3.09
C THR A 61 -28.16 -28.93 -1.63
N ARG A 62 -27.63 -29.76 -0.74
CA ARG A 62 -27.72 -29.51 0.70
C ARG A 62 -26.83 -28.33 1.07
N ARG A 63 -27.38 -27.34 1.79
CA ARG A 63 -26.68 -26.11 2.19
C ARG A 63 -26.50 -26.08 3.68
N GLU A 64 -25.27 -25.83 4.12
CA GLU A 64 -24.88 -25.74 5.51
C GLU A 64 -24.03 -24.51 5.76
N THR A 65 -23.98 -24.08 7.02
CA THR A 65 -23.08 -23.03 7.49
C THR A 65 -22.07 -23.63 8.46
N ALA A 66 -20.86 -23.12 8.44
CA ALA A 66 -19.80 -23.59 9.35
C ALA A 66 -20.03 -23.16 10.81
N PRO A 67 -19.49 -23.89 11.82
CA PRO A 67 -18.63 -25.06 11.63
C PRO A 67 -19.42 -26.30 11.20
N PHE A 68 -18.85 -27.05 10.25
CA PHE A 68 -19.48 -28.27 9.74
C PHE A 68 -18.55 -29.48 9.87
N SER A 69 -19.09 -30.60 10.34
CA SER A 69 -18.34 -31.86 10.48
C SER A 69 -19.18 -33.04 10.01
N LEU A 70 -18.65 -33.81 9.07
CA LEU A 70 -19.24 -35.07 8.63
C LEU A 70 -18.49 -36.25 9.25
N ALA A 71 -19.17 -37.00 10.12
CA ALA A 71 -18.60 -38.16 10.81
C ALA A 71 -18.28 -39.31 9.83
N ARG A 72 -17.35 -40.20 10.21
CA ARG A 72 -16.81 -41.28 9.40
C ARG A 72 -17.89 -42.17 8.76
N ASP A 73 -18.91 -42.51 9.51
CA ASP A 73 -19.97 -43.47 9.07
C ASP A 73 -21.20 -42.76 8.49
N SER A 74 -21.09 -41.45 8.29
CA SER A 74 -22.19 -40.64 7.76
C SER A 74 -22.10 -40.53 6.23
N VAL A 75 -23.25 -40.58 5.59
CA VAL A 75 -23.38 -40.44 4.13
C VAL A 75 -24.34 -39.31 3.80
N ILE A 76 -23.87 -38.35 3.00
CA ILE A 76 -24.73 -37.34 2.39
C ILE A 76 -25.00 -37.75 0.95
N ARG A 77 -26.26 -38.00 0.64
CA ARG A 77 -26.69 -38.27 -0.74
C ARG A 77 -26.95 -36.95 -1.46
N GLY A 78 -26.24 -36.73 -2.58
CA GLY A 78 -26.26 -35.49 -3.34
C GLY A 78 -25.14 -34.52 -2.98
N SER A 79 -25.16 -33.38 -3.61
CA SER A 79 -24.12 -32.36 -3.43
C SER A 79 -24.29 -31.59 -2.12
N LEU A 80 -23.16 -31.18 -1.55
CA LEU A 80 -23.08 -30.38 -0.32
C LEU A 80 -22.40 -29.02 -0.60
N ALA A 81 -23.02 -27.95 -0.15
CA ALA A 81 -22.43 -26.63 -0.15
C ALA A 81 -22.33 -26.08 1.29
N VAL A 82 -21.15 -25.64 1.70
CA VAL A 82 -20.91 -25.09 3.02
C VAL A 82 -20.34 -23.67 2.91
N ILE A 83 -20.90 -22.76 3.68
CA ILE A 83 -20.39 -21.39 3.77
C ILE A 83 -19.70 -21.18 5.11
N GLY A 84 -18.48 -20.67 5.06
CA GLY A 84 -17.59 -20.46 6.21
C GLY A 84 -16.76 -21.71 6.52
N GLY A 85 -15.94 -21.64 7.54
CA GLY A 85 -15.05 -22.71 8.00
C GLY A 85 -14.87 -22.68 9.51
N PRO A 86 -14.36 -23.72 10.15
CA PRO A 86 -13.77 -24.95 9.54
C PRO A 86 -14.81 -25.98 9.06
N VAL A 87 -14.42 -26.74 8.03
CA VAL A 87 -15.19 -27.88 7.52
C VAL A 87 -14.36 -29.14 7.66
N ARG A 88 -14.89 -30.18 8.30
CA ARG A 88 -14.20 -31.47 8.50
C ARG A 88 -15.01 -32.60 7.87
N ILE A 89 -14.40 -33.31 6.95
CA ILE A 89 -15.03 -34.42 6.25
C ILE A 89 -14.31 -35.73 6.59
N ALA A 90 -15.02 -36.65 7.23
CA ALA A 90 -14.53 -38.01 7.52
C ALA A 90 -15.44 -39.09 6.90
N GLY A 91 -16.65 -38.71 6.50
CA GLY A 91 -17.67 -39.60 5.88
C GLY A 91 -17.72 -39.51 4.35
N THR A 92 -18.83 -39.92 3.79
CA THR A 92 -19.06 -39.97 2.33
C THR A 92 -20.03 -38.88 1.88
N ILE A 93 -19.66 -38.18 0.80
CA ILE A 93 -20.54 -37.27 0.05
C ILE A 93 -20.73 -37.88 -1.33
N ASP A 94 -21.95 -38.32 -1.62
CA ASP A 94 -22.32 -38.92 -2.92
C ASP A 94 -22.78 -37.79 -3.87
N GLY A 95 -21.86 -36.93 -4.23
CA GLY A 95 -22.06 -35.73 -5.04
C GLY A 95 -20.87 -34.79 -4.96
N ALA A 96 -21.05 -33.56 -5.43
CA ALA A 96 -20.03 -32.53 -5.38
C ALA A 96 -19.98 -31.83 -4.01
N LEU A 97 -18.80 -31.34 -3.64
CA LEU A 97 -18.59 -30.50 -2.46
C LEU A 97 -18.16 -29.07 -2.87
N LEU A 98 -18.91 -28.08 -2.43
CA LEU A 98 -18.57 -26.68 -2.55
C LEU A 98 -18.37 -26.05 -1.17
N VAL A 99 -17.22 -25.48 -0.92
CA VAL A 99 -16.96 -24.72 0.32
C VAL A 99 -16.56 -23.30 -0.06
N ILE A 100 -17.20 -22.31 0.56
CA ILE A 100 -16.98 -20.89 0.31
C ILE A 100 -16.52 -20.23 1.61
N ASP A 101 -15.40 -19.52 1.55
CA ASP A 101 -14.81 -18.80 2.69
C ASP A 101 -14.51 -19.70 3.90
N GLY A 102 -14.02 -20.92 3.64
CA GLY A 102 -13.73 -21.89 4.67
C GLY A 102 -12.58 -22.84 4.35
N ASP A 103 -11.81 -23.19 5.39
CA ASP A 103 -10.79 -24.24 5.29
C ASP A 103 -11.44 -25.62 5.41
N VAL A 104 -10.95 -26.59 4.62
CA VAL A 104 -11.47 -27.96 4.59
C VAL A 104 -10.38 -28.94 5.01
N GLU A 105 -10.71 -29.82 5.94
CA GLU A 105 -9.88 -30.96 6.37
C GLU A 105 -10.55 -32.26 5.97
N PHE A 106 -9.89 -33.05 5.12
CA PHE A 106 -10.31 -34.40 4.79
C PHE A 106 -9.59 -35.42 5.66
N ALA A 107 -10.34 -36.27 6.33
CA ALA A 107 -9.78 -37.45 6.97
C ALA A 107 -9.45 -38.52 5.93
N SER A 108 -8.60 -39.50 6.27
CA SER A 108 -8.24 -40.61 5.36
C SER A 108 -9.40 -41.49 4.94
N THR A 109 -10.52 -41.42 5.65
CA THR A 109 -11.76 -42.14 5.35
C THR A 109 -12.74 -41.36 4.48
N ALA A 110 -12.43 -40.09 4.20
CA ALA A 110 -13.32 -39.22 3.45
C ALA A 110 -13.46 -39.69 1.98
N THR A 111 -14.68 -39.68 1.50
CA THR A 111 -15.00 -39.98 0.07
C THR A 111 -15.95 -38.92 -0.47
N VAL A 112 -15.58 -38.28 -1.59
CA VAL A 112 -16.44 -37.35 -2.34
C VAL A 112 -16.48 -37.87 -3.78
N THR A 113 -17.65 -38.32 -4.23
CA THR A 113 -17.77 -38.95 -5.55
C THR A 113 -17.74 -37.95 -6.70
N GLY A 114 -18.15 -36.71 -6.44
CA GLY A 114 -18.12 -35.63 -7.40
C GLY A 114 -16.91 -34.69 -7.20
N ASP A 115 -16.95 -33.57 -7.92
CA ASP A 115 -15.90 -32.57 -7.86
C ASP A 115 -15.91 -31.80 -6.55
N VAL A 116 -14.73 -31.36 -6.10
CA VAL A 116 -14.54 -30.54 -4.91
C VAL A 116 -14.08 -29.15 -5.32
N ALA A 117 -14.82 -28.12 -4.92
CA ALA A 117 -14.44 -26.73 -5.09
C ALA A 117 -14.35 -26.04 -3.72
N VAL A 118 -13.19 -25.50 -3.41
CA VAL A 118 -12.95 -24.71 -2.19
C VAL A 118 -12.55 -23.29 -2.61
N LEU A 119 -13.41 -22.34 -2.33
CA LEU A 119 -13.31 -20.95 -2.77
C LEU A 119 -13.09 -20.05 -1.55
N GLY A 120 -11.95 -19.41 -1.46
CA GLY A 120 -11.59 -18.57 -0.32
C GLY A 120 -11.08 -19.34 0.90
N GLY A 121 -10.53 -20.54 0.71
CA GLY A 121 -10.06 -21.41 1.77
C GLY A 121 -8.88 -22.29 1.38
N ARG A 122 -8.45 -23.11 2.33
CA ARG A 122 -7.36 -24.09 2.17
C ARG A 122 -7.88 -25.50 2.34
N VAL A 123 -7.17 -26.45 1.77
CA VAL A 123 -7.52 -27.86 1.84
C VAL A 123 -6.39 -28.66 2.45
N ILE A 124 -6.70 -29.55 3.38
CA ILE A 124 -5.76 -30.43 4.06
C ILE A 124 -6.27 -31.88 3.93
N GLY A 125 -5.36 -32.84 3.79
CA GLY A 125 -5.69 -34.27 3.83
C GLY A 125 -6.15 -34.87 2.48
N THR A 126 -5.91 -34.20 1.38
CA THR A 126 -6.30 -34.68 0.03
C THR A 126 -5.57 -35.95 -0.40
N ASP A 127 -4.32 -36.15 0.08
CA ASP A 127 -3.48 -37.29 -0.34
C ASP A 127 -4.00 -38.64 0.17
N SER A 128 -4.84 -38.63 1.20
CA SER A 128 -5.39 -39.81 1.84
C SER A 128 -6.90 -40.00 1.62
N ALA A 129 -7.59 -39.00 1.10
CA ALA A 129 -9.02 -39.00 0.82
C ALA A 129 -9.31 -39.40 -0.64
N ARG A 130 -10.49 -39.96 -0.86
CA ARG A 130 -11.00 -40.27 -2.23
C ARG A 130 -11.88 -39.10 -2.68
N ILE A 131 -11.36 -38.25 -3.54
CA ILE A 131 -12.09 -37.08 -4.05
C ILE A 131 -12.04 -37.07 -5.60
N GLY A 132 -13.02 -36.44 -6.21
CA GLY A 132 -13.02 -36.16 -7.65
C GLY A 132 -12.05 -35.04 -8.02
N ALA A 133 -12.33 -34.29 -9.08
CA ALA A 133 -11.51 -33.18 -9.46
C ALA A 133 -11.50 -32.08 -8.35
N LEU A 134 -10.30 -31.60 -8.00
CA LEU A 134 -10.13 -30.59 -6.94
C LEU A 134 -9.82 -29.24 -7.55
N ARG A 135 -10.63 -28.24 -7.22
CA ARG A 135 -10.39 -26.82 -7.50
C ARG A 135 -10.25 -26.07 -6.18
N VAL A 136 -9.10 -25.47 -5.95
CA VAL A 136 -8.86 -24.64 -4.78
C VAL A 136 -8.55 -23.21 -5.24
N GLU A 137 -9.30 -22.27 -4.72
CA GLU A 137 -9.01 -20.85 -4.79
C GLU A 137 -8.75 -20.36 -3.35
N SER A 138 -7.49 -20.11 -3.04
CA SER A 138 -7.09 -19.68 -1.69
C SER A 138 -7.36 -18.19 -1.42
N ASP A 139 -7.66 -17.44 -2.47
CA ASP A 139 -7.97 -16.02 -2.36
C ASP A 139 -9.38 -15.84 -1.81
N SER A 140 -9.59 -14.74 -1.06
CA SER A 140 -10.92 -14.41 -0.56
C SER A 140 -11.88 -14.14 -1.73
N VAL A 141 -12.98 -14.87 -1.75
CA VAL A 141 -14.03 -14.75 -2.76
C VAL A 141 -15.14 -13.85 -2.21
N ARG A 142 -15.56 -12.87 -3.01
CA ARG A 142 -16.72 -12.04 -2.66
C ARG A 142 -18.00 -12.75 -3.03
N TYR A 143 -18.90 -12.83 -2.07
CA TYR A 143 -20.20 -13.45 -2.29
C TYR A 143 -21.30 -12.77 -1.46
N ALA A 144 -22.51 -12.85 -1.92
CA ALA A 144 -23.73 -12.52 -1.17
C ALA A 144 -24.67 -13.72 -1.22
N VAL A 145 -25.44 -13.94 -0.17
CA VAL A 145 -26.52 -14.91 -0.15
C VAL A 145 -27.79 -14.16 0.17
N ASP A 146 -28.66 -14.00 -0.84
CA ASP A 146 -29.93 -13.32 -0.72
C ASP A 146 -31.06 -14.32 -0.95
N ASP A 147 -31.97 -14.44 -0.01
CA ASP A 147 -33.08 -15.42 -0.02
C ASP A 147 -32.62 -16.85 -0.34
N GLY A 148 -31.47 -17.25 0.21
CA GLY A 148 -30.89 -18.55 -0.02
C GLY A 148 -30.22 -18.75 -1.39
N THR A 149 -30.12 -17.72 -2.19
CA THR A 149 -29.43 -17.72 -3.50
C THR A 149 -28.02 -17.12 -3.36
N LEU A 150 -27.03 -17.88 -3.80
CA LEU A 150 -25.64 -17.45 -3.83
C LEU A 150 -25.36 -16.58 -5.06
N HIS A 151 -24.75 -15.44 -4.84
CA HIS A 151 -24.18 -14.57 -5.85
C HIS A 151 -22.69 -14.42 -5.59
N LEU A 152 -21.84 -14.83 -6.54
CA LEU A 152 -20.40 -14.60 -6.52
C LEU A 152 -20.08 -13.35 -7.32
N GLU A 153 -19.44 -12.37 -6.68
CA GLU A 153 -19.08 -11.14 -7.34
C GLU A 153 -17.83 -11.32 -8.23
N ALA A 154 -17.81 -10.58 -9.34
CA ALA A 154 -16.63 -10.50 -10.17
C ALA A 154 -15.51 -9.76 -9.43
N PRO A 155 -14.23 -10.16 -9.60
CA PRO A 155 -13.11 -9.37 -9.12
C PRO A 155 -13.23 -7.92 -9.62
N PHE A 156 -12.83 -6.96 -8.78
CA PHE A 156 -12.93 -5.53 -9.10
C PHE A 156 -12.27 -5.15 -10.44
N ASP A 157 -11.20 -5.85 -10.81
CA ASP A 157 -10.54 -5.74 -12.12
C ASP A 157 -11.44 -6.11 -13.29
N GLU A 158 -12.33 -7.08 -13.10
CA GLU A 158 -13.23 -7.55 -14.16
C GLU A 158 -14.40 -6.57 -14.35
N VAL A 159 -14.87 -5.94 -13.27
CA VAL A 159 -15.86 -4.88 -13.33
C VAL A 159 -15.32 -3.68 -14.11
N TRP A 160 -14.08 -3.27 -13.87
CA TRP A 160 -13.42 -2.24 -14.64
C TRP A 160 -13.15 -2.64 -16.09
N ARG A 161 -12.83 -3.91 -16.34
CA ARG A 161 -12.71 -4.44 -17.71
C ARG A 161 -14.05 -4.52 -18.43
N LEU A 162 -15.15 -4.77 -17.75
CA LEU A 162 -16.50 -4.80 -18.34
C LEU A 162 -16.99 -3.37 -18.64
N ILE A 163 -16.75 -2.42 -17.75
CA ILE A 163 -17.04 -0.99 -18.00
C ILE A 163 -16.14 -0.45 -19.12
N GLY A 164 -14.92 -0.98 -19.27
CA GLY A 164 -13.96 -0.61 -20.32
C GLY A 164 -14.05 -1.43 -21.61
N ARG A 165 -14.89 -2.44 -21.70
CA ARG A 165 -15.07 -3.31 -22.86
C ARG A 165 -16.14 -2.84 -23.86
N GLY A 166 -16.33 -1.55 -23.98
CA GLY A 166 -16.66 -1.07 -25.31
C GLY A 166 -15.42 -1.30 -26.18
N GLU A 167 -15.51 -2.13 -27.23
CA GLU A 167 -14.48 -2.27 -28.26
C GLU A 167 -14.24 -0.95 -29.00
N GLN A 168 -13.71 0.06 -28.28
CA GLN A 168 -13.29 1.28 -28.92
C GLN A 168 -11.82 1.13 -29.28
N ARG A 169 -11.59 0.84 -30.57
CA ARG A 169 -10.25 0.90 -31.18
C ARG A 169 -9.60 2.26 -30.96
N GLN A 170 -10.39 3.27 -30.68
CA GLN A 170 -9.99 4.64 -30.37
C GLN A 170 -10.91 5.19 -29.28
N ALA A 171 -10.33 5.73 -28.22
CA ALA A 171 -11.06 6.44 -27.19
C ALA A 171 -10.50 7.87 -27.07
N VAL A 172 -11.38 8.83 -27.27
CA VAL A 172 -11.13 10.24 -27.01
C VAL A 172 -12.10 10.67 -25.93
N GLY A 173 -11.62 11.18 -24.82
CA GLY A 173 -12.46 11.64 -23.72
C GLY A 173 -11.85 12.85 -23.03
N MET A 174 -12.70 13.67 -22.44
CA MET A 174 -12.28 14.68 -21.48
C MET A 174 -12.25 14.06 -20.10
N ARG A 175 -11.23 14.38 -19.31
CA ARG A 175 -11.13 13.97 -17.91
C ARG A 175 -11.08 15.19 -17.04
N LEU A 176 -11.91 15.15 -15.99
CA LEU A 176 -11.80 16.00 -14.82
C LEU A 176 -11.27 15.13 -13.68
N ALA A 177 -10.19 15.51 -13.06
CA ALA A 177 -9.58 14.79 -11.97
C ALA A 177 -8.95 15.76 -10.95
N LEU A 178 -8.42 15.21 -9.88
CA LEU A 178 -7.57 15.93 -8.96
C LEU A 178 -6.14 15.43 -9.15
N THR A 179 -5.17 16.32 -9.23
CA THR A 179 -3.73 15.99 -9.33
C THR A 179 -3.28 15.29 -8.06
N HIS A 180 -3.63 15.92 -6.96
CA HIS A 180 -3.46 15.45 -5.59
C HIS A 180 -4.74 15.77 -4.83
N THR A 181 -4.65 15.66 -3.52
CA THR A 181 -5.76 15.99 -2.66
C THR A 181 -5.77 17.45 -2.24
N TYR A 182 -6.83 17.89 -1.56
CA TYR A 182 -6.90 19.20 -0.94
C TYR A 182 -5.71 19.42 0.02
N ASN A 183 -4.98 20.50 -0.15
CA ASN A 183 -3.77 20.79 0.62
C ASN A 183 -3.59 22.30 0.86
N ARG A 184 -2.71 22.67 1.84
CA ARG A 184 -2.54 24.06 2.26
C ARG A 184 -1.77 24.95 1.29
N VAL A 185 -1.14 24.37 0.26
CA VAL A 185 -0.31 25.15 -0.70
C VAL A 185 -0.97 25.33 -2.06
N GLU A 186 -1.98 24.53 -2.40
CA GLU A 186 -2.72 24.60 -3.65
C GLU A 186 -4.22 24.84 -3.49
N GLY A 187 -4.77 24.53 -2.28
CA GLY A 187 -6.20 24.33 -2.12
C GLY A 187 -6.60 23.02 -2.79
N LEU A 188 -7.53 23.07 -3.72
CA LEU A 188 -7.94 21.94 -4.55
C LEU A 188 -7.28 22.04 -5.92
N PRO A 189 -6.31 21.17 -6.27
CA PRO A 189 -5.72 21.15 -7.60
C PRO A 189 -6.61 20.34 -8.56
N ILE A 190 -7.20 21.01 -9.52
CA ILE A 190 -8.12 20.43 -10.50
C ILE A 190 -7.38 20.21 -11.82
N GLU A 191 -7.34 18.97 -12.29
CA GLU A 191 -6.87 18.60 -13.62
C GLU A 191 -8.03 18.52 -14.61
N LEU A 192 -7.89 19.21 -15.73
CA LEU A 192 -8.83 19.14 -16.84
C LEU A 192 -8.09 19.00 -18.15
N GLY A 193 -8.50 18.06 -18.97
CA GLY A 193 -7.91 17.91 -20.31
C GLY A 193 -8.29 16.61 -21.01
N PRO A 194 -7.84 16.47 -22.28
CA PRO A 194 -8.14 15.30 -23.08
C PRO A 194 -7.31 14.10 -22.66
N ARG A 195 -7.96 12.95 -22.70
CA ARG A 195 -7.37 11.62 -22.61
C ARG A 195 -7.60 10.89 -23.92
N LEU A 196 -6.51 10.55 -24.59
CA LEU A 196 -6.52 9.96 -25.92
C LEU A 196 -5.91 8.56 -25.87
N ARG A 197 -6.58 7.60 -26.50
CA ARG A 197 -6.07 6.22 -26.64
C ARG A 197 -6.29 5.75 -28.06
N PHE A 198 -5.21 5.37 -28.73
CA PHE A 198 -5.23 4.90 -30.11
C PHE A 198 -4.53 3.54 -30.20
N ARG A 199 -5.18 2.58 -30.80
CA ARG A 199 -4.57 1.29 -31.11
C ARG A 199 -3.96 1.34 -32.50
N THR A 200 -2.67 1.07 -32.61
CA THR A 200 -1.90 1.05 -33.85
C THR A 200 -1.33 -0.34 -34.10
N LYS A 201 -0.73 -0.56 -35.29
CA LYS A 201 -0.01 -1.80 -35.60
C LYS A 201 1.19 -2.01 -34.66
N ALA A 202 1.84 -0.96 -34.21
CA ALA A 202 3.00 -1.01 -33.31
C ALA A 202 2.62 -1.22 -31.83
N GLY A 203 1.37 -0.92 -31.45
CA GLY A 203 0.92 -1.01 -30.07
C GLY A 203 -0.19 -0.02 -29.74
N THR A 204 -0.36 0.30 -28.46
CA THR A 204 -1.35 1.28 -27.99
C THR A 204 -0.65 2.58 -27.60
N ILE A 205 -1.01 3.67 -28.26
CA ILE A 205 -0.62 5.02 -27.87
C ILE A 205 -1.64 5.55 -26.88
N ALA A 206 -1.16 6.06 -25.75
CA ALA A 206 -1.96 6.77 -24.75
C ALA A 206 -1.37 8.16 -24.56
N ALA A 207 -2.21 9.19 -24.63
CA ALA A 207 -1.82 10.56 -24.33
C ALA A 207 -2.82 11.16 -23.34
N ASP A 208 -2.30 11.63 -22.21
CA ASP A 208 -3.02 12.35 -21.18
C ASP A 208 -2.46 13.78 -21.16
N LEU A 209 -3.25 14.79 -21.51
CA LEU A 209 -2.81 16.18 -21.67
C LEU A 209 -3.68 17.06 -20.78
N PHE A 210 -3.23 17.33 -19.57
CA PHE A 210 -4.01 18.05 -18.57
C PHE A 210 -3.42 19.42 -18.25
N GLY A 211 -4.28 20.43 -18.22
CA GLY A 211 -4.05 21.66 -17.50
C GLY A 211 -4.45 21.48 -16.04
N ILE A 212 -3.69 22.08 -15.12
CA ILE A 212 -3.94 22.08 -13.68
C ILE A 212 -4.35 23.47 -13.26
N PHE A 213 -5.43 23.56 -12.50
CA PHE A 213 -5.90 24.78 -11.89
C PHE A 213 -5.93 24.63 -10.35
N ARG A 214 -5.21 25.50 -9.64
CA ARG A 214 -5.05 25.51 -8.19
C ARG A 214 -5.98 26.55 -7.57
N THR A 215 -6.88 26.11 -6.67
CA THR A 215 -7.94 26.98 -6.14
C THR A 215 -7.51 27.81 -4.93
N GLY A 216 -6.31 27.58 -4.38
CA GLY A 216 -5.89 28.15 -3.07
C GLY A 216 -5.67 29.66 -3.05
N SER A 217 -5.49 30.32 -4.19
CA SER A 217 -5.23 31.76 -4.27
C SER A 217 -6.34 32.51 -5.03
N ARG A 218 -7.57 32.35 -4.60
CA ARG A 218 -8.74 33.15 -5.06
C ARG A 218 -8.93 33.15 -6.58
N LEU A 219 -8.68 32.01 -7.24
CA LEU A 219 -8.93 31.81 -8.67
C LEU A 219 -8.19 32.78 -9.62
N ALA A 220 -7.07 33.34 -9.22
CA ALA A 220 -6.30 34.23 -10.06
C ALA A 220 -5.53 33.45 -11.15
N TRP A 221 -5.58 33.92 -12.39
CA TRP A 221 -4.81 33.37 -13.50
C TRP A 221 -3.36 33.90 -13.44
N ASN A 222 -2.50 33.15 -12.80
CA ASN A 222 -1.06 33.44 -12.76
C ASN A 222 -0.25 32.14 -12.72
N GLY A 223 1.06 32.22 -12.95
CA GLY A 223 1.93 31.05 -12.99
C GLY A 223 1.97 30.21 -11.70
N ASN A 224 1.50 30.74 -10.58
CA ASN A 224 1.38 30.00 -9.33
C ASN A 224 0.11 29.14 -9.28
N ASN A 225 -0.94 29.52 -10.01
CA ASN A 225 -2.25 28.88 -9.98
C ASN A 225 -2.51 27.96 -11.16
N VAL A 226 -1.74 28.08 -12.23
CA VAL A 226 -1.88 27.28 -13.42
C VAL A 226 -0.64 26.40 -13.57
N GLY A 227 -0.86 25.13 -13.85
CA GLY A 227 0.18 24.16 -14.16
C GLY A 227 -0.25 23.25 -15.29
N HIS A 228 0.55 22.26 -15.58
CA HIS A 228 0.24 21.26 -16.59
C HIS A 228 0.85 19.90 -16.23
N ASN A 229 0.23 18.85 -16.78
CA ASN A 229 0.71 17.48 -16.66
C ASN A 229 0.37 16.76 -17.99
N ALA A 230 1.35 16.67 -18.86
CA ALA A 230 1.21 16.04 -20.17
C ALA A 230 2.06 14.78 -20.22
N ARG A 231 1.47 13.66 -20.61
CA ARG A 231 2.14 12.36 -20.72
C ARG A 231 1.71 11.66 -22.00
N VAL A 232 2.69 11.17 -22.76
CA VAL A 232 2.45 10.37 -23.96
C VAL A 232 3.23 9.05 -23.81
N GLU A 233 2.56 7.94 -24.05
CA GLU A 233 3.13 6.59 -23.94
C GLU A 233 2.76 5.74 -25.15
N LEU A 234 3.71 4.95 -25.64
CA LEU A 234 3.50 3.83 -26.53
C LEU A 234 3.70 2.53 -25.74
N ARG A 235 2.67 1.69 -25.68
CA ARG A 235 2.72 0.35 -25.11
C ARG A 235 2.77 -0.67 -26.22
N PHE A 236 3.79 -1.53 -26.25
CA PHE A 236 4.06 -2.42 -27.35
C PHE A 236 4.59 -3.77 -26.89
N GLY A 237 4.87 -4.65 -27.86
CA GLY A 237 5.32 -6.02 -27.64
C GLY A 237 4.16 -6.97 -27.31
N ARG A 238 4.49 -8.23 -27.15
CA ARG A 238 3.52 -9.27 -26.81
C ARG A 238 2.83 -8.93 -25.48
N ASN A 239 1.49 -8.88 -25.49
CA ASN A 239 0.68 -8.44 -24.33
C ASN A 239 1.00 -7.04 -23.78
N GLN A 240 1.60 -6.16 -24.60
CA GLN A 240 1.96 -4.78 -24.21
C GLN A 240 2.87 -4.72 -22.96
N HIS A 241 3.85 -5.59 -22.89
CA HIS A 241 4.77 -5.65 -21.76
C HIS A 241 5.70 -4.43 -21.68
N TRP A 242 6.01 -3.82 -22.81
CA TRP A 242 6.90 -2.67 -22.89
C TRP A 242 6.14 -1.37 -22.99
N THR A 243 6.68 -0.34 -22.36
CA THR A 243 6.20 1.05 -22.46
C THR A 243 7.40 1.94 -22.74
N VAL A 244 7.27 2.84 -23.70
CA VAL A 244 8.17 3.97 -23.88
C VAL A 244 7.32 5.23 -23.92
N GLY A 245 7.80 6.31 -23.33
CA GLY A 245 7.01 7.53 -23.28
C GLY A 245 7.80 8.74 -22.85
N GLY A 246 7.09 9.87 -22.82
CA GLY A 246 7.62 11.12 -22.30
C GLY A 246 6.54 11.88 -21.53
N ARG A 247 7.00 12.80 -20.70
CA ARG A 247 6.12 13.70 -19.95
C ARG A 247 6.70 15.10 -19.84
N LEU A 248 5.79 16.07 -19.76
CA LEU A 248 6.07 17.46 -19.42
C LEU A 248 5.16 17.83 -18.25
N PHE A 249 5.69 18.52 -17.26
CA PHE A 249 4.92 18.81 -16.05
C PHE A 249 5.32 20.15 -15.42
N ASP A 250 4.31 20.76 -14.80
CA ASP A 250 4.42 21.85 -13.84
C ASP A 250 3.44 21.52 -12.71
N VAL A 251 3.95 20.89 -11.66
CA VAL A 251 3.16 20.29 -10.59
C VAL A 251 3.73 20.65 -9.22
N VAL A 252 2.87 20.68 -8.22
CA VAL A 252 3.28 20.69 -6.83
C VAL A 252 3.41 19.24 -6.37
N ALA A 253 4.55 18.86 -5.84
CA ALA A 253 4.82 17.50 -5.39
C ALA A 253 4.93 17.43 -3.86
N PRO A 254 4.40 16.39 -3.23
CA PRO A 254 4.65 16.11 -1.82
C PRO A 254 6.07 15.60 -1.62
N VAL A 255 6.64 15.91 -0.46
CA VAL A 255 7.98 15.42 -0.06
C VAL A 255 7.92 13.97 0.38
N GLU A 256 6.89 13.60 1.10
CA GLU A 256 6.68 12.26 1.67
C GLU A 256 5.26 11.78 1.34
N ASP A 257 5.12 11.02 0.27
CA ASP A 257 3.85 10.43 -0.18
C ASP A 257 3.62 9.00 0.34
N TRP A 258 4.66 8.37 0.91
CA TRP A 258 4.64 7.00 1.38
C TRP A 258 3.91 6.78 2.72
N GLN A 259 3.65 7.85 3.50
CA GLN A 259 3.08 7.77 4.86
C GLN A 259 1.55 7.60 4.86
N LEU A 260 0.84 8.52 4.23
CA LEU A 260 -0.62 8.59 4.20
C LEU A 260 -1.10 8.64 2.75
N SER A 261 -2.29 8.11 2.50
CA SER A 261 -2.94 8.24 1.19
C SER A 261 -3.39 9.69 0.92
N ASP A 262 -3.53 10.03 -0.35
CA ASP A 262 -4.00 11.36 -0.76
C ASP A 262 -5.36 11.71 -0.15
N ILE A 263 -6.29 10.75 -0.11
CA ILE A 263 -7.63 10.97 0.44
C ILE A 263 -7.59 11.25 1.95
N GLU A 264 -6.70 10.57 2.69
CA GLU A 264 -6.54 10.79 4.14
C GLU A 264 -5.99 12.18 4.42
N VAL A 265 -4.94 12.58 3.69
CA VAL A 265 -4.36 13.92 3.84
C VAL A 265 -5.36 15.00 3.47
N GLY A 266 -6.08 14.83 2.36
CA GLY A 266 -7.07 15.81 1.90
C GLY A 266 -8.23 16.01 2.84
N LEU A 267 -8.78 14.93 3.36
CA LEU A 267 -9.87 15.01 4.32
C LEU A 267 -9.38 15.58 5.67
N ALA A 268 -8.21 15.18 6.15
CA ALA A 268 -7.63 15.76 7.36
C ALA A 268 -7.39 17.28 7.20
N THR A 269 -6.93 17.70 6.02
CA THR A 269 -6.72 19.10 5.67
C THR A 269 -8.04 19.85 5.59
N PHE A 270 -8.99 19.38 4.79
CA PHE A 270 -10.26 20.06 4.55
C PHE A 270 -11.16 20.11 5.78
N LEU A 271 -11.26 19.00 6.52
CA LEU A 271 -12.11 18.92 7.71
C LEU A 271 -11.42 19.49 8.94
N GLY A 272 -10.18 19.06 9.22
CA GLY A 272 -9.53 19.21 10.51
C GLY A 272 -8.41 20.27 10.58
N HIS A 273 -8.14 21.01 9.52
CA HIS A 273 -7.01 21.94 9.45
C HIS A 273 -5.65 21.27 9.68
N SER A 274 -5.53 20.00 9.29
CA SER A 274 -4.36 19.16 9.58
C SER A 274 -3.76 18.59 8.30
N ASP A 275 -2.78 19.30 7.74
CA ASP A 275 -2.05 18.84 6.57
C ASP A 275 -0.75 18.15 6.99
N TYR A 276 -0.69 16.84 6.74
CA TYR A 276 0.41 15.96 7.14
C TYR A 276 1.51 15.83 6.07
N ARG A 277 1.62 16.75 5.14
CA ARG A 277 2.65 16.76 4.10
C ARG A 277 3.32 18.11 3.97
N ASP A 278 4.48 18.13 3.35
CA ASP A 278 5.19 19.30 2.88
C ASP A 278 5.33 19.23 1.38
N TYR A 279 5.44 20.36 0.70
CA TYR A 279 5.28 20.46 -0.76
C TYR A 279 6.33 21.36 -1.37
N PHE A 280 6.69 21.09 -2.62
CA PHE A 280 7.55 21.93 -3.45
C PHE A 280 7.09 21.89 -4.91
N ASP A 281 7.42 22.92 -5.68
CA ASP A 281 7.13 22.97 -7.11
C ASP A 281 8.16 22.17 -7.89
N ARG A 282 7.66 21.42 -8.88
CA ARG A 282 8.45 20.73 -9.88
C ARG A 282 7.99 21.12 -11.26
N HIS A 283 8.92 21.63 -12.06
CA HIS A 283 8.69 21.99 -13.45
C HIS A 283 9.75 21.33 -14.31
N GLY A 284 9.35 20.63 -15.36
CA GLY A 284 10.31 19.95 -16.23
C GLY A 284 9.68 18.93 -17.16
N GLY A 285 10.54 18.07 -17.68
CA GLY A 285 10.10 17.00 -18.57
C GLY A 285 11.15 15.91 -18.70
N GLY A 286 10.75 14.82 -19.34
CA GLY A 286 11.66 13.70 -19.54
C GLY A 286 11.04 12.53 -20.27
N GLY A 287 11.84 11.47 -20.39
CA GLY A 287 11.46 10.24 -21.03
C GLY A 287 11.47 9.06 -20.07
N LEU A 288 10.73 8.03 -20.42
CA LEU A 288 10.65 6.80 -19.64
C LEU A 288 10.64 5.56 -20.54
N ILE A 289 11.17 4.48 -19.98
CA ILE A 289 10.99 3.13 -20.49
C ILE A 289 10.52 2.24 -19.34
N GLY A 290 9.52 1.40 -19.60
CA GLY A 290 8.96 0.52 -18.62
C GLY A 290 8.76 -0.90 -19.14
N TYR A 291 8.80 -1.84 -18.23
CA TYR A 291 8.49 -3.25 -18.48
C TYR A 291 7.50 -3.76 -17.44
N ARG A 292 6.59 -4.63 -17.87
CA ARG A 292 5.62 -5.31 -17.01
C ARG A 292 5.41 -6.74 -17.53
N ASP A 293 5.59 -7.72 -16.66
CA ASP A 293 5.40 -9.12 -17.04
C ASP A 293 3.92 -9.54 -17.19
N GLY A 294 3.00 -8.65 -16.83
CA GLY A 294 1.55 -8.89 -16.85
C GLY A 294 1.05 -9.74 -15.67
N ARG A 295 1.93 -10.10 -14.73
CA ARG A 295 1.64 -10.88 -13.51
C ARG A 295 1.97 -10.07 -12.27
N ALA A 296 3.17 -10.23 -11.74
CA ALA A 296 3.60 -9.69 -10.47
C ALA A 296 4.61 -8.54 -10.60
N PHE A 297 5.43 -8.55 -11.64
CA PHE A 297 6.59 -7.67 -11.75
C PHE A 297 6.35 -6.47 -12.67
N ARG A 298 6.85 -5.31 -12.28
CA ARG A 298 6.95 -4.10 -13.09
C ARG A 298 8.24 -3.36 -12.78
N ALA A 299 8.83 -2.75 -13.79
CA ALA A 299 9.97 -1.85 -13.63
C ALA A 299 9.86 -0.67 -14.60
N THR A 300 10.33 0.50 -14.18
CA THR A 300 10.33 1.71 -15.02
C THR A 300 11.60 2.49 -14.72
N ILE A 301 12.31 2.89 -15.76
CA ILE A 301 13.40 3.86 -15.70
C ILE A 301 12.88 5.15 -16.30
N GLU A 302 13.05 6.24 -15.61
CA GLU A 302 12.67 7.57 -16.03
C GLU A 302 13.85 8.51 -15.89
N VAL A 303 14.10 9.33 -16.90
CA VAL A 303 15.10 10.39 -16.89
C VAL A 303 14.38 11.71 -17.11
N THR A 304 14.56 12.67 -16.20
CA THR A 304 13.93 13.99 -16.25
C THR A 304 14.97 15.10 -16.07
N ASP A 305 14.76 16.22 -16.75
CA ASP A 305 15.40 17.51 -16.41
C ASP A 305 14.33 18.40 -15.79
N GLU A 306 14.57 18.85 -14.56
CA GLU A 306 13.55 19.55 -13.79
C GLU A 306 14.12 20.63 -12.86
N VAL A 307 13.33 21.67 -12.68
CA VAL A 307 13.59 22.76 -11.74
C VAL A 307 12.71 22.56 -10.51
N TRP A 308 13.30 22.62 -9.35
CA TRP A 308 12.63 22.60 -8.05
C TRP A 308 12.60 23.99 -7.44
N ARG A 309 11.46 24.34 -6.85
CA ARG A 309 11.25 25.63 -6.20
C ARG A 309 10.49 25.45 -4.90
N PRO A 310 10.79 26.27 -3.88
CA PRO A 310 9.98 26.32 -2.67
C PRO A 310 8.56 26.79 -3.01
N ARG A 311 7.59 26.32 -2.23
CA ARG A 311 6.19 26.72 -2.34
C ARG A 311 5.70 27.29 -1.01
N GLY A 312 5.13 28.49 -1.04
CA GLY A 312 4.56 29.12 0.15
C GLY A 312 3.23 28.50 0.58
N THR A 313 2.90 28.65 1.86
CA THR A 313 1.59 28.26 2.39
C THR A 313 0.56 29.29 1.96
N LEU A 314 -0.58 28.82 1.46
CA LEU A 314 -1.79 29.60 1.27
C LEU A 314 -2.69 29.44 2.51
N SER A 315 -3.86 30.06 2.47
CA SER A 315 -4.86 29.94 3.54
C SER A 315 -6.18 29.42 2.96
N PRO A 316 -6.20 28.18 2.45
CA PRO A 316 -7.41 27.60 1.91
C PRO A 316 -8.44 27.35 3.01
N PHE A 317 -9.72 27.35 2.64
CA PHE A 317 -10.85 27.15 3.55
C PHE A 317 -10.80 25.78 4.22
N THR A 318 -11.19 25.70 5.51
CA THR A 318 -11.40 24.44 6.22
C THR A 318 -12.73 24.46 6.96
N LEU A 319 -13.33 23.28 7.15
CA LEU A 319 -14.62 23.18 7.80
C LEU A 319 -14.55 23.51 9.30
N TRP A 320 -13.52 23.00 9.96
CA TRP A 320 -13.22 23.29 11.37
C TRP A 320 -11.92 24.03 11.50
N LYS A 321 -11.80 24.87 12.52
CA LYS A 321 -10.59 25.65 12.84
C LYS A 321 -10.15 26.60 11.70
N ASN A 322 -11.06 27.06 10.87
CA ASN A 322 -10.75 27.90 9.72
C ASN A 322 -10.10 29.25 10.06
N ASN A 323 -10.23 29.69 11.30
CA ASN A 323 -9.63 30.92 11.83
C ASN A 323 -8.21 30.72 12.40
N GLN A 324 -7.70 29.50 12.42
CA GLN A 324 -6.35 29.22 12.89
C GLN A 324 -5.32 29.43 11.75
N PRO A 325 -4.09 29.88 12.08
CA PRO A 325 -3.05 29.99 11.09
C PRO A 325 -2.60 28.59 10.65
N TRP A 326 -2.36 28.42 9.35
CA TRP A 326 -1.80 27.22 8.81
C TRP A 326 -0.35 27.02 9.23
N ARG A 327 0.03 25.76 9.46
CA ARG A 327 1.45 25.38 9.55
C ARG A 327 2.17 25.83 8.27
N GLN A 328 3.25 26.57 8.42
CA GLN A 328 4.01 27.04 7.28
C GLN A 328 4.61 25.86 6.50
N ASN A 329 4.60 25.97 5.19
CA ASN A 329 5.33 25.02 4.36
C ASN A 329 6.81 25.37 4.45
N PRO A 330 7.71 24.38 4.67
CA PRO A 330 9.14 24.67 4.74
C PRO A 330 9.65 25.35 3.49
N GLU A 331 10.62 26.23 3.65
CA GLU A 331 11.36 26.76 2.52
C GLU A 331 12.36 25.69 2.05
N PHE A 332 12.07 25.10 0.92
CA PHE A 332 12.88 24.06 0.30
C PHE A 332 13.97 24.61 -0.60
N ASP A 333 14.95 23.76 -0.94
CA ASP A 333 16.04 24.11 -1.85
C ASP A 333 15.48 24.51 -3.23
N ARG A 334 16.08 25.55 -3.80
CA ARG A 334 15.87 25.93 -5.21
C ARG A 334 17.01 25.34 -6.04
N ALA A 335 16.69 24.44 -6.95
CA ALA A 335 17.70 23.73 -7.71
C ALA A 335 17.20 23.31 -9.09
N ARG A 336 18.12 22.99 -10.00
CA ARG A 336 17.84 22.29 -11.25
C ARG A 336 18.56 20.95 -11.21
N TYR A 337 17.83 19.87 -11.53
CA TYR A 337 18.34 18.52 -11.53
C TYR A 337 18.03 17.78 -12.80
N THR A 338 19.03 17.09 -13.36
CA THR A 338 18.81 15.93 -14.19
C THR A 338 18.68 14.73 -13.26
N ARG A 339 17.54 14.07 -13.28
CA ARG A 339 17.23 12.93 -12.41
C ARG A 339 17.04 11.66 -13.21
N THR A 340 17.67 10.58 -12.75
CA THR A 340 17.35 9.23 -13.20
C THR A 340 16.65 8.50 -12.05
N MET A 341 15.45 7.98 -12.32
CA MET A 341 14.64 7.27 -11.36
C MET A 341 14.36 5.86 -11.85
N LEU A 342 14.77 4.86 -11.10
CA LEU A 342 14.36 3.47 -11.27
C LEU A 342 13.25 3.14 -10.27
N HIS A 343 12.10 2.73 -10.77
CA HIS A 343 11.03 2.15 -9.96
C HIS A 343 10.91 0.66 -10.29
N ALA A 344 10.85 -0.18 -9.27
CA ALA A 344 10.58 -1.60 -9.43
C ALA A 344 9.50 -2.04 -8.44
N GLY A 345 8.57 -2.87 -8.90
CA GLY A 345 7.49 -3.37 -8.07
C GLY A 345 7.24 -4.86 -8.30
N PHE A 346 6.92 -5.55 -7.20
CA PHE A 346 6.55 -6.95 -7.21
C PHE A 346 5.31 -7.13 -6.32
N ASP A 347 4.23 -7.68 -6.87
CA ASP A 347 2.93 -7.79 -6.20
C ASP A 347 2.33 -9.17 -6.43
N THR A 348 2.29 -9.98 -5.38
CA THR A 348 1.64 -11.29 -5.36
C THR A 348 0.49 -11.35 -4.38
N ARG A 349 -0.03 -10.19 -3.97
CA ARG A 349 -1.17 -10.13 -3.06
C ARG A 349 -2.40 -10.78 -3.69
N THR A 350 -3.13 -11.47 -2.85
CA THR A 350 -4.39 -12.12 -3.24
C THR A 350 -5.45 -11.10 -3.67
N ASP A 351 -5.48 -9.95 -3.00
CA ASP A 351 -6.35 -8.81 -3.31
C ASP A 351 -5.57 -7.51 -3.07
N PRO A 352 -5.48 -6.60 -4.04
CA PRO A 352 -4.80 -5.31 -3.86
C PRO A 352 -5.42 -4.41 -2.80
N VAL A 353 -6.73 -4.54 -2.55
CA VAL A 353 -7.50 -3.71 -1.64
C VAL A 353 -7.57 -4.32 -0.23
N ARG A 354 -7.73 -5.64 -0.16
CA ARG A 354 -7.88 -6.40 1.10
C ARG A 354 -6.98 -7.63 1.10
N PRO A 355 -5.66 -7.45 1.08
CA PRO A 355 -4.75 -8.58 1.00
C PRO A 355 -4.83 -9.45 2.26
N ARG A 356 -5.04 -10.75 2.06
CA ARG A 356 -4.97 -11.74 3.12
C ARG A 356 -3.68 -12.54 3.10
N SER A 357 -3.06 -12.64 1.92
CA SER A 357 -1.77 -13.31 1.77
C SER A 357 -0.99 -12.68 0.60
N GLY A 358 0.30 -12.97 0.55
CA GLY A 358 1.17 -12.54 -0.53
C GLY A 358 2.21 -11.51 -0.11
N TRP A 359 2.97 -11.07 -1.08
CA TRP A 359 4.02 -10.08 -0.96
C TRP A 359 3.70 -8.85 -1.78
N TRP A 360 4.04 -7.70 -1.27
CA TRP A 360 4.09 -6.47 -2.01
C TRP A 360 5.44 -5.80 -1.74
N LEU A 361 6.17 -5.51 -2.81
CA LEU A 361 7.47 -4.87 -2.75
C LEU A 361 7.48 -3.72 -3.74
N GLN A 362 7.93 -2.56 -3.29
CA GLN A 362 8.21 -1.41 -4.12
C GLN A 362 9.60 -0.88 -3.78
N GLY A 363 10.43 -0.80 -4.80
CA GLY A 363 11.78 -0.24 -4.72
C GLY A 363 11.89 0.97 -5.61
N GLU A 364 12.63 1.96 -5.13
CA GLU A 364 12.99 3.17 -5.85
C GLU A 364 14.48 3.41 -5.72
N TYR A 365 15.11 3.78 -6.81
CA TYR A 365 16.49 4.28 -6.81
C TYR A 365 16.55 5.56 -7.62
N GLU A 366 17.05 6.62 -7.02
CA GLU A 366 17.14 7.95 -7.59
C GLU A 366 18.59 8.42 -7.64
N LEU A 367 19.03 8.86 -8.80
CA LEU A 367 20.25 9.61 -9.02
C LEU A 367 19.87 11.03 -9.39
N GLY A 368 20.43 12.01 -8.73
CA GLY A 368 20.24 13.42 -9.02
C GLY A 368 21.58 14.10 -9.29
N PHE A 369 21.67 14.79 -10.43
CA PHE A 369 22.80 15.62 -10.83
C PHE A 369 22.29 17.02 -11.07
N GLY A 370 22.86 18.01 -10.40
CA GLY A 370 22.32 19.35 -10.58
C GLY A 370 23.07 20.46 -9.87
N GLU A 371 22.45 21.61 -9.87
CA GLU A 371 23.00 22.82 -9.27
C GLU A 371 21.97 23.48 -8.35
N HIS A 372 22.38 23.85 -7.17
CA HIS A 372 21.58 24.63 -6.24
C HIS A 372 21.73 26.11 -6.49
N ALA A 373 20.61 26.78 -6.71
CA ALA A 373 20.56 28.24 -6.78
C ALA A 373 20.47 28.88 -5.40
N SER A 374 19.75 28.20 -4.46
CA SER A 374 19.71 28.58 -3.04
C SER A 374 19.31 27.37 -2.20
N TYR A 375 19.76 27.36 -0.96
CA TYR A 375 19.33 26.39 0.04
C TYR A 375 18.10 26.92 0.77
N GLY A 376 17.24 25.99 1.18
CA GLY A 376 16.07 26.30 1.98
C GLY A 376 16.40 26.73 3.42
N THR A 377 15.43 26.54 4.30
CA THR A 377 15.55 26.93 5.72
C THR A 377 16.87 26.47 6.30
N GLU A 378 17.58 27.40 6.93
CA GLU A 378 18.85 27.13 7.63
C GLU A 378 18.66 26.00 8.63
N ILE A 379 19.26 24.88 8.34
CA ILE A 379 19.42 23.78 9.26
C ILE A 379 20.86 23.83 9.71
N ALA A 380 21.11 23.58 10.98
CA ALA A 380 22.44 23.61 11.61
C ALA A 380 23.42 22.53 11.06
N ALA A 381 23.39 22.26 9.76
CA ALA A 381 24.32 21.40 9.05
C ALA A 381 25.08 22.22 8.01
N PRO A 382 26.37 22.02 7.83
CA PRO A 382 27.11 22.69 6.76
C PRO A 382 26.53 22.25 5.41
N LEU A 383 25.78 23.17 4.82
CA LEU A 383 25.26 22.99 3.46
C LEU A 383 26.35 23.38 2.46
N PRO A 384 26.45 22.71 1.31
CA PRO A 384 27.32 23.18 0.23
C PRO A 384 26.94 24.60 -0.15
N SER A 385 27.90 25.42 -0.55
CA SER A 385 27.62 26.80 -0.98
C SER A 385 26.71 26.84 -2.21
N ALA A 386 25.82 27.82 -2.28
CA ALA A 386 24.94 28.04 -3.45
C ALA A 386 25.76 28.06 -4.75
N GLY A 387 25.21 27.52 -5.83
CA GLY A 387 25.88 27.39 -7.13
C GLY A 387 26.84 26.21 -7.23
N ARG A 388 26.99 25.42 -6.20
CA ARG A 388 27.79 24.20 -6.27
C ARG A 388 27.03 23.09 -6.98
N HIS A 389 27.73 22.36 -7.86
CA HIS A 389 27.22 21.14 -8.45
C HIS A 389 27.03 20.08 -7.35
N VAL A 390 25.87 19.43 -7.35
CA VAL A 390 25.47 18.42 -6.37
C VAL A 390 25.11 17.13 -7.08
N GLU A 391 25.69 16.04 -6.59
CA GLU A 391 25.42 14.69 -7.05
C GLU A 391 25.02 13.82 -5.86
N TYR A 392 23.83 13.20 -5.93
CA TYR A 392 23.38 12.30 -4.87
C TYR A 392 22.71 11.04 -5.40
N GLY A 393 22.85 9.95 -4.64
CA GLY A 393 22.13 8.71 -4.81
C GLY A 393 21.24 8.41 -3.61
N ARG A 394 19.95 8.11 -3.86
CA ARG A 394 18.94 7.78 -2.87
C ARG A 394 18.25 6.47 -3.23
N GLY A 395 17.96 5.64 -2.23
CA GLY A 395 17.14 4.44 -2.39
C GLY A 395 16.00 4.41 -1.40
N MET A 396 14.88 3.81 -1.81
CA MET A 396 13.74 3.50 -0.93
C MET A 396 13.25 2.10 -1.24
N LEU A 397 12.96 1.33 -0.20
CA LEU A 397 12.34 0.00 -0.29
C LEU A 397 11.17 -0.06 0.69
N ASP A 398 9.98 -0.39 0.20
CA ASP A 398 8.80 -0.74 1.00
C ASP A 398 8.44 -2.19 0.72
N LEU A 399 8.64 -3.05 1.70
CA LEU A 399 8.37 -4.48 1.63
C LEU A 399 7.23 -4.82 2.59
N ARG A 400 6.18 -5.44 2.08
CA ARG A 400 5.02 -5.87 2.88
C ARG A 400 4.77 -7.36 2.70
N ARG A 401 4.50 -8.02 3.81
CA ARG A 401 4.07 -9.42 3.84
C ARG A 401 2.72 -9.52 4.52
N TYR A 402 1.81 -10.19 3.86
CA TYR A 402 0.49 -10.55 4.38
C TYR A 402 0.46 -12.05 4.62
N SER A 403 0.10 -12.45 5.81
CA SER A 403 0.10 -13.86 6.22
C SER A 403 -1.21 -14.19 6.92
N ARG A 404 -2.06 -14.93 6.24
CA ARG A 404 -3.29 -15.46 6.82
C ARG A 404 -2.94 -16.56 7.82
N LEU A 405 -3.38 -16.43 9.06
CA LEU A 405 -3.22 -17.43 10.11
C LEU A 405 -4.43 -18.37 10.19
N SER A 406 -5.62 -17.80 10.04
CA SER A 406 -6.90 -18.52 10.04
C SER A 406 -7.91 -17.79 9.15
N PRO A 407 -9.13 -18.31 8.97
CA PRO A 407 -10.18 -17.59 8.25
C PRO A 407 -10.47 -16.18 8.78
N SER A 408 -10.31 -15.96 10.08
CA SER A 408 -10.59 -14.69 10.76
C SER A 408 -9.33 -13.93 11.21
N ALA A 409 -8.13 -14.49 11.12
CA ALA A 409 -6.92 -13.87 11.65
C ALA A 409 -5.79 -13.80 10.64
N GLN A 410 -5.06 -12.69 10.66
CA GLN A 410 -3.87 -12.49 9.84
C GLN A 410 -2.80 -11.67 10.57
N ILE A 411 -1.55 -11.86 10.17
CA ILE A 411 -0.43 -11.01 10.53
C ILE A 411 0.07 -10.32 9.27
N ASN A 412 0.21 -9.01 9.35
CA ASN A 412 0.82 -8.20 8.32
C ASN A 412 2.13 -7.63 8.87
N THR A 413 3.15 -7.61 8.03
CA THR A 413 4.41 -6.95 8.36
C THR A 413 4.82 -6.01 7.24
N ARG A 414 5.44 -4.90 7.60
CA ARG A 414 5.97 -3.91 6.68
C ARG A 414 7.39 -3.55 7.11
N LEU A 415 8.29 -3.48 6.16
CA LEU A 415 9.64 -2.96 6.33
C LEU A 415 9.88 -1.85 5.32
N ILE A 416 10.19 -0.67 5.81
CA ILE A 416 10.66 0.44 4.99
C ILE A 416 12.11 0.71 5.32
N VAL A 417 12.94 0.75 4.31
CA VAL A 417 14.35 1.14 4.43
C VAL A 417 14.66 2.13 3.32
N GLY A 418 15.30 3.22 3.66
CA GLY A 418 15.67 4.14 2.60
C GLY A 418 16.42 5.38 3.03
N GLY A 419 16.69 6.20 2.03
CA GLY A 419 17.40 7.46 2.15
C GLY A 419 18.69 7.49 1.36
N TRP A 420 19.61 8.32 1.78
CA TRP A 420 20.90 8.55 1.15
C TRP A 420 21.76 7.29 1.06
N LEU A 421 22.29 7.03 -0.11
CA LEU A 421 23.20 5.92 -0.39
C LEU A 421 24.64 6.40 -0.62
N HIS A 422 24.83 7.37 -1.48
CA HIS A 422 26.14 7.91 -1.85
C HIS A 422 26.05 9.34 -2.38
N GLY A 423 27.22 9.98 -2.56
CA GLY A 423 27.36 11.32 -3.11
C GLY A 423 27.22 12.42 -2.05
N ASP A 424 26.75 13.57 -2.48
CA ASP A 424 26.50 14.73 -1.64
C ASP A 424 25.28 14.53 -0.71
N PRO A 425 25.10 15.35 0.34
CA PRO A 425 23.93 15.31 1.20
C PRO A 425 22.64 15.47 0.39
N LEU A 426 21.58 14.75 0.79
CA LEU A 426 20.29 14.86 0.14
C LEU A 426 19.74 16.29 0.21
N PRO A 427 19.16 16.81 -0.89
CA PRO A 427 18.35 18.01 -0.84
C PRO A 427 17.19 17.84 0.13
N LEU A 428 16.70 18.95 0.70
CA LEU A 428 15.63 18.94 1.71
C LEU A 428 14.36 18.21 1.23
N GLN A 429 14.05 18.30 -0.06
CA GLN A 429 12.91 17.63 -0.70
C GLN A 429 13.01 16.11 -0.72
N ARG A 430 14.15 15.54 -0.37
CA ARG A 430 14.41 14.09 -0.40
C ARG A 430 14.66 13.48 0.97
N ARG A 431 14.67 14.31 2.00
CA ARG A 431 14.77 13.85 3.38
C ARG A 431 13.42 13.33 3.89
N VAL A 432 13.46 12.56 4.95
CA VAL A 432 12.30 11.82 5.49
C VAL A 432 12.10 12.07 6.97
N SER A 433 10.90 11.81 7.47
CA SER A 433 10.56 11.80 8.89
C SER A 433 9.93 10.47 9.28
N LEU A 434 10.20 10.01 10.50
CA LEU A 434 9.61 8.78 11.05
C LEU A 434 8.35 9.03 11.88
N SER A 435 8.09 10.27 12.28
CA SER A 435 7.00 10.60 13.21
C SER A 435 5.71 10.88 12.45
N GLY A 436 4.62 10.30 12.92
CA GLY A 436 3.29 10.58 12.41
C GLY A 436 2.42 9.34 12.16
N PRO A 437 1.15 9.54 11.88
CA PRO A 437 0.14 8.47 11.80
C PRO A 437 0.34 7.50 10.63
N GLY A 438 1.16 7.85 9.67
CA GLY A 438 1.51 6.99 8.51
C GLY A 438 2.87 6.32 8.62
N ALA A 439 3.63 6.64 9.67
CA ALA A 439 4.94 6.09 9.95
C ALA A 439 4.97 5.43 11.34
N ASN A 440 5.59 6.06 12.33
CA ASN A 440 5.55 5.61 13.73
C ASN A 440 4.36 6.25 14.44
N SER A 441 3.29 5.49 14.60
CA SER A 441 1.97 6.02 14.93
C SER A 441 1.80 6.50 16.38
N GLY A 442 2.71 6.13 17.27
CA GLY A 442 2.71 6.61 18.66
C GLY A 442 3.27 8.01 18.84
N PHE A 443 3.84 8.58 17.78
CA PHE A 443 4.40 9.92 17.76
C PHE A 443 3.52 10.84 16.91
N GLY A 444 3.35 12.09 17.33
CA GLY A 444 2.67 13.10 16.53
C GLY A 444 3.41 13.42 15.23
N PHE A 445 2.73 14.07 14.31
CA PHE A 445 3.35 14.48 13.04
C PHE A 445 4.50 15.46 13.33
N ARG A 446 5.69 15.12 12.85
CA ARG A 446 6.92 15.89 13.09
C ARG A 446 7.31 16.01 14.57
N ASP A 447 6.81 15.13 15.43
CA ASP A 447 7.22 15.13 16.83
C ASP A 447 8.73 14.96 16.99
N ARG A 448 9.27 15.73 17.92
CA ARG A 448 10.65 15.57 18.36
C ARG A 448 10.76 14.41 19.31
N VAL A 449 11.57 13.44 18.94
CA VAL A 449 12.08 12.47 19.90
C VAL A 449 13.44 12.96 20.39
N THR A 450 13.52 13.34 21.64
CA THR A 450 14.78 13.70 22.29
C THR A 450 15.57 12.44 22.60
N THR A 451 16.66 12.21 21.86
CA THR A 451 17.74 11.34 22.34
C THR A 451 18.75 12.17 23.13
N PRO A 452 19.54 11.54 24.01
CA PRO A 452 20.52 12.24 24.83
C PRO A 452 21.55 13.07 24.04
N ASP A 453 21.80 12.74 22.78
CA ASP A 453 22.78 13.40 21.93
C ASP A 453 22.25 14.62 21.15
N GLY A 454 20.96 14.93 21.27
CA GLY A 454 20.35 16.10 20.62
C GLY A 454 20.34 16.10 19.09
N LEU A 455 20.87 15.05 18.44
CA LEU A 455 21.08 14.94 17.01
C LEU A 455 20.00 14.13 16.33
N GLN A 456 18.78 14.62 16.40
CA GLN A 456 17.68 13.95 15.72
C GLN A 456 17.34 14.60 14.40
N CYS A 457 17.16 13.73 13.45
CA CYS A 457 16.61 14.06 12.17
C CYS A 457 15.07 14.12 12.16
N SER A 458 14.43 13.88 13.27
CA SER A 458 13.06 14.27 13.51
C SER A 458 13.05 15.72 13.92
N ASN A 459 12.19 16.49 13.36
CA ASN A 459 12.21 17.92 13.40
C ASN A 459 12.49 18.55 14.76
N ALA A 460 13.31 19.56 14.72
CA ALA A 460 13.45 20.49 15.83
C ALA A 460 12.13 21.20 16.08
N VAL A 461 11.62 21.01 17.24
CA VAL A 461 10.37 21.42 17.87
C VAL A 461 10.02 22.89 17.74
N THR A 462 10.94 23.73 17.41
CA THR A 462 10.78 25.14 17.70
C THR A 462 10.31 25.97 16.52
N LEU A 463 10.29 25.40 15.32
CA LEU A 463 9.95 26.17 14.14
C LEU A 463 8.80 25.50 13.36
N ILE A 464 7.63 26.11 13.46
CA ILE A 464 6.53 25.89 12.52
C ILE A 464 7.11 26.01 11.11
N GLY A 465 6.97 24.97 10.29
CA GLY A 465 7.49 24.98 8.93
C GLY A 465 8.86 24.33 8.71
N SER A 466 9.41 23.67 9.72
CA SER A 466 10.64 22.89 9.52
C SER A 466 10.41 21.63 8.68
N PRO A 467 11.33 21.31 7.75
CA PRO A 467 11.22 20.13 6.89
C PRO A 467 11.51 18.83 7.65
N ALA A 468 11.27 17.69 7.01
CA ALA A 468 11.87 16.42 7.41
C ALA A 468 13.38 16.48 7.28
N LEU A 469 14.11 15.88 8.20
CA LEU A 469 15.56 16.06 8.28
C LEU A 469 16.36 14.75 8.16
N CYS A 470 15.73 13.58 8.38
CA CYS A 470 16.41 12.31 8.24
C CYS A 470 16.88 12.10 6.80
N ASP A 471 18.15 11.85 6.60
CA ASP A 471 18.64 11.43 5.30
C ASP A 471 18.66 9.91 5.14
N ARG A 472 18.47 9.14 6.21
CA ARG A 472 18.26 7.68 6.20
C ARG A 472 17.24 7.26 7.23
N MET A 473 16.53 6.17 6.93
CA MET A 473 15.57 5.59 7.87
C MET A 473 15.45 4.08 7.73
N VAL A 474 15.01 3.45 8.80
CA VAL A 474 14.43 2.12 8.84
C VAL A 474 13.17 2.17 9.69
N LEU A 475 12.10 1.57 9.21
CA LEU A 475 10.83 1.42 9.92
C LEU A 475 10.31 0.01 9.70
N MET A 476 10.04 -0.69 10.78
CA MET A 476 9.37 -1.99 10.77
C MET A 476 8.04 -1.84 11.50
N SER A 477 6.98 -2.32 10.88
CA SER A 477 5.65 -2.37 11.47
C SER A 477 5.11 -3.80 11.41
N ALA A 478 4.37 -4.18 12.43
CA ALA A 478 3.68 -5.46 12.50
C ALA A 478 2.26 -5.26 13.03
N ASP A 479 1.27 -5.82 12.33
CA ASP A 479 -0.12 -5.80 12.73
C ASP A 479 -0.63 -7.22 12.90
N TYR A 480 -1.30 -7.49 14.01
CA TYR A 480 -2.19 -8.63 14.15
C TYR A 480 -3.62 -8.14 13.99
N ARG A 481 -4.35 -8.71 13.06
CA ARG A 481 -5.72 -8.37 12.73
C ARG A 481 -6.63 -9.57 12.93
N HIS A 482 -7.75 -9.35 13.62
CA HIS A 482 -8.76 -10.38 13.84
C HIS A 482 -10.15 -9.87 13.46
N ASP A 483 -10.80 -10.56 12.53
CA ASP A 483 -12.13 -10.21 12.02
C ASP A 483 -13.21 -10.47 13.08
N ILE A 484 -14.09 -9.49 13.33
CA ILE A 484 -15.19 -9.55 14.30
C ILE A 484 -16.50 -9.66 13.55
N ARG A 485 -17.17 -10.77 13.61
CA ARG A 485 -18.43 -10.99 12.87
C ARG A 485 -19.63 -10.27 13.50
N TRP A 486 -19.71 -10.21 14.82
CA TRP A 486 -20.88 -9.65 15.53
C TRP A 486 -21.02 -8.12 15.41
N LEU A 487 -19.92 -7.40 15.17
CA LEU A 487 -19.98 -5.94 14.98
C LEU A 487 -20.76 -5.57 13.71
N VAL A 488 -20.78 -6.48 12.76
CA VAL A 488 -21.52 -6.32 11.50
C VAL A 488 -23.01 -6.32 11.74
N ASP A 489 -23.52 -7.22 12.57
CA ASP A 489 -24.94 -7.37 12.83
C ASP A 489 -25.52 -6.14 13.56
N LEU A 490 -24.70 -5.49 14.40
CA LEU A 490 -25.09 -4.27 15.11
C LEU A 490 -25.30 -3.06 14.18
N PHE A 491 -24.50 -2.96 13.12
CA PHE A 491 -24.57 -1.85 12.16
C PHE A 491 -25.38 -2.18 10.90
N ALA A 492 -25.63 -3.44 10.60
CA ALA A 492 -26.48 -3.86 9.48
C ALA A 492 -27.95 -3.45 9.66
N GLY A 493 -28.40 -3.26 10.90
CA GLY A 493 -29.72 -2.68 11.20
C GLY A 493 -29.86 -1.20 10.84
N ALA A 494 -28.77 -0.47 10.72
CA ALA A 494 -28.75 0.89 10.19
C ALA A 494 -28.43 0.81 8.70
N ARG A 495 -29.41 0.91 7.84
CA ARG A 495 -29.39 0.83 6.37
C ARG A 495 -28.35 1.69 5.62
N MET A 496 -27.28 2.12 6.28
CA MET A 496 -26.28 3.03 5.72
C MET A 496 -25.09 2.36 5.04
N ILE A 497 -24.88 1.08 5.22
CA ILE A 497 -23.74 0.37 4.61
C ILE A 497 -24.28 -0.95 4.06
N GLN A 498 -24.32 -1.08 2.74
CA GLN A 498 -24.55 -2.40 2.14
C GLN A 498 -23.38 -3.30 2.51
N PRO A 499 -23.62 -4.39 3.21
CA PRO A 499 -22.56 -5.27 3.64
C PRO A 499 -22.11 -6.16 2.50
N ASP A 500 -20.92 -5.88 1.96
CA ASP A 500 -20.07 -6.88 1.36
C ASP A 500 -19.61 -7.81 2.51
N ARG A 501 -20.17 -8.98 2.64
CA ARG A 501 -20.23 -9.85 3.84
C ARG A 501 -18.92 -10.52 4.28
N SER A 502 -17.77 -10.16 3.76
CA SER A 502 -16.48 -10.71 4.16
C SER A 502 -15.63 -9.70 4.93
N GLY A 503 -15.71 -9.69 6.25
CA GLY A 503 -14.76 -9.02 7.14
C GLY A 503 -14.98 -7.52 7.35
N TYR A 504 -16.14 -7.14 7.88
CA TYR A 504 -16.55 -5.75 8.09
C TYR A 504 -16.03 -5.07 9.30
N GLY A 505 -15.87 -5.80 10.37
CA GLY A 505 -15.26 -5.33 11.57
C GLY A 505 -14.01 -6.14 11.88
N ALA A 506 -12.96 -5.49 12.33
CA ALA A 506 -11.80 -6.15 12.86
C ALA A 506 -11.24 -5.36 14.02
N TRP A 507 -10.70 -6.03 15.01
CA TRP A 507 -9.77 -5.40 15.92
C TRP A 507 -8.34 -5.64 15.44
N VAL A 508 -7.49 -4.68 15.69
CA VAL A 508 -6.08 -4.71 15.28
C VAL A 508 -5.22 -4.38 16.48
N LEU A 509 -4.15 -5.14 16.68
CA LEU A 509 -3.03 -4.78 17.55
C LEU A 509 -1.82 -4.56 16.68
N PHE A 510 -1.03 -3.53 16.98
CA PHE A 510 0.13 -3.22 16.17
C PHE A 510 1.31 -2.70 16.97
N SER A 511 2.48 -2.82 16.36
CA SER A 511 3.72 -2.21 16.84
C SER A 511 4.48 -1.62 15.68
N ASP A 512 5.01 -0.43 15.87
CA ASP A 512 5.93 0.25 14.96
C ASP A 512 7.27 0.44 15.67
N VAL A 513 8.36 0.07 14.98
CA VAL A 513 9.73 0.23 15.49
C VAL A 513 10.58 0.82 14.38
N GLY A 514 11.20 1.94 14.64
CA GLY A 514 12.00 2.60 13.61
C GLY A 514 13.13 3.45 14.16
N ARG A 515 14.00 3.81 13.26
CA ARG A 515 15.07 4.76 13.50
C ARG A 515 15.34 5.57 12.24
N GLY A 516 15.50 6.87 12.42
CA GLY A 516 16.07 7.76 11.43
C GLY A 516 17.37 8.34 11.91
N TRP A 517 18.23 8.76 11.00
CA TRP A 517 19.47 9.44 11.33
C TRP A 517 19.93 10.35 10.22
N LEU A 518 20.78 11.32 10.58
CA LEU A 518 21.42 12.26 9.70
C LEU A 518 22.88 11.85 9.52
N LYS A 519 23.34 11.73 8.27
CA LYS A 519 24.75 11.60 7.97
C LYS A 519 25.37 12.98 8.02
N ARG A 520 26.18 13.27 9.02
CA ARG A 520 26.97 14.49 9.04
C ARG A 520 28.06 14.45 7.95
N PRO A 521 28.23 15.52 7.17
CA PRO A 521 29.46 15.67 6.40
C PRO A 521 30.63 15.68 7.41
N ARG A 522 31.67 14.95 7.12
CA ARG A 522 32.87 14.94 7.92
C ARG A 522 33.57 16.27 7.73
N VAL A 523 33.51 17.13 8.73
CA VAL A 523 34.33 18.36 8.77
C VAL A 523 35.74 17.92 9.14
N PRO A 524 36.77 18.19 8.31
CA PRO A 524 38.14 17.91 8.69
C PRO A 524 38.46 18.59 10.02
N ASN A 525 38.98 17.85 10.98
CA ASN A 525 39.39 18.30 12.34
C ASN A 525 38.24 18.48 13.35
N GLU A 526 37.01 18.13 13.07
CA GLU A 526 36.00 18.09 14.12
C GLU A 526 36.10 16.73 14.88
N PRO A 527 36.22 16.73 16.23
CA PRO A 527 36.28 15.52 16.99
C PRO A 527 34.98 14.75 16.77
N ILE A 528 35.10 13.46 16.43
CA ILE A 528 33.93 12.56 16.33
C ILE A 528 33.30 12.56 17.72
N PRO A 529 32.02 12.93 17.89
CA PRO A 529 31.34 12.78 19.17
C PRO A 529 31.44 11.31 19.59
N THR A 530 32.18 11.07 20.66
CA THR A 530 32.37 9.70 21.22
C THR A 530 31.05 9.13 21.76
N ASP A 531 30.05 9.98 21.92
CA ASP A 531 28.79 9.70 22.62
C ASP A 531 27.60 9.50 21.69
N ALA A 532 27.83 9.22 20.40
CA ALA A 532 26.73 8.82 19.53
C ALA A 532 26.07 7.58 20.15
N PRO A 533 24.76 7.61 20.47
CA PRO A 533 24.09 6.51 21.15
C PRO A 533 24.24 5.23 20.35
N ARG A 534 24.96 4.28 20.95
CA ARG A 534 25.17 2.96 20.38
C ARG A 534 24.17 2.02 21.04
N GLY A 535 23.23 1.48 20.25
CA GLY A 535 22.33 0.43 20.73
C GLY A 535 20.85 0.65 20.43
N PHE A 536 20.03 -0.23 20.96
CA PHE A 536 18.58 -0.24 20.76
C PHE A 536 17.86 0.94 21.44
N ASN A 537 18.52 1.63 22.37
CA ASN A 537 17.94 2.77 23.09
C ASN A 537 17.59 3.97 22.18
N THR A 538 18.01 3.96 20.92
CA THR A 538 17.71 5.00 19.94
C THR A 538 16.55 4.60 19.01
N LEU A 539 15.95 3.44 19.21
CA LEU A 539 14.79 3.02 18.44
C LEU A 539 13.55 3.74 18.94
N GLN A 540 12.82 4.33 18.03
CA GLN A 540 11.48 4.84 18.28
C GLN A 540 10.52 3.67 18.19
N THR A 541 9.89 3.33 19.29
CA THR A 541 8.94 2.22 19.36
C THR A 541 7.58 2.73 19.78
N SER A 542 6.54 2.28 19.10
CA SER A 542 5.17 2.47 19.55
C SER A 542 4.37 1.18 19.48
N VAL A 543 3.34 1.13 20.30
CA VAL A 543 2.34 0.06 20.32
C VAL A 543 0.95 0.67 20.28
N GLY A 544 0.02 -0.04 19.70
CA GLY A 544 -1.33 0.45 19.61
C GLY A 544 -2.34 -0.62 19.26
N GLY A 545 -3.58 -0.19 19.23
CA GLY A 545 -4.70 -1.02 18.80
C GLY A 545 -5.75 -0.18 18.11
N GLY A 546 -6.67 -0.83 17.45
CA GLY A 546 -7.74 -0.14 16.74
C GLY A 546 -8.90 -1.04 16.38
N LEU A 547 -9.95 -0.37 15.94
CA LEU A 547 -11.13 -1.00 15.35
C LEU A 547 -11.26 -0.56 13.91
N GLU A 548 -11.31 -1.52 13.00
CA GLU A 548 -11.51 -1.32 11.58
C GLU A 548 -12.95 -1.62 11.19
N LEU A 549 -13.49 -0.79 10.31
CA LEU A 549 -14.78 -0.98 9.65
C LEU A 549 -14.57 -0.80 8.13
N GLY A 550 -14.77 -1.86 7.38
CA GLY A 550 -14.50 -1.83 5.94
C GLY A 550 -13.01 -1.64 5.63
N GLN A 551 -12.67 -0.52 5.03
CA GLN A 551 -11.29 -0.15 4.70
C GLN A 551 -10.67 0.83 5.70
N GLY A 552 -11.48 1.51 6.50
CA GLY A 552 -11.04 2.50 7.47
C GLY A 552 -11.07 2.00 8.90
N GLY A 553 -10.53 2.78 9.82
CA GLY A 553 -10.54 2.45 11.25
C GLY A 553 -10.16 3.60 12.15
N ILE A 554 -10.41 3.41 13.43
CA ILE A 554 -9.98 4.31 14.50
C ILE A 554 -8.92 3.57 15.32
N TYR A 555 -7.82 4.25 15.57
CA TYR A 555 -6.66 3.66 16.22
C TYR A 555 -6.19 4.53 17.37
N VAL A 556 -5.63 3.86 18.35
CA VAL A 556 -4.97 4.47 19.51
C VAL A 556 -3.56 3.91 19.59
N ALA A 557 -2.57 4.79 19.72
CA ALA A 557 -1.17 4.40 19.83
C ALA A 557 -0.44 5.18 20.93
N LYS A 558 0.58 4.56 21.48
CA LYS A 558 1.46 5.18 22.46
C LYS A 558 2.92 4.88 22.15
N ALA A 559 3.74 5.91 22.20
CA ALA A 559 5.18 5.78 22.14
C ALA A 559 5.71 5.11 23.40
N LEU A 560 6.64 4.17 23.25
CA LEU A 560 7.34 3.50 24.35
C LEU A 560 8.70 4.16 24.58
N GLY A 561 9.09 4.31 25.84
CA GLY A 561 10.38 4.92 26.21
C GLY A 561 10.50 6.42 25.91
N ALA A 562 9.44 7.06 25.42
CA ALA A 562 9.39 8.50 25.23
C ALA A 562 9.08 9.21 26.56
N PRO A 563 9.47 10.49 26.72
CA PRO A 563 9.08 11.29 27.87
C PRO A 563 7.56 11.26 28.09
N ALA A 564 7.11 11.40 29.32
CA ALA A 564 5.68 11.39 29.68
C ALA A 564 4.83 12.46 28.96
N SER A 565 5.47 13.46 28.36
CA SER A 565 4.86 14.50 27.51
C SER A 565 4.29 13.97 26.20
N HIS A 566 4.70 12.78 25.73
CA HIS A 566 4.10 12.11 24.57
C HIS A 566 2.85 11.37 25.03
N GLY A 567 1.72 12.03 24.90
CA GLY A 567 0.41 11.47 25.21
C GLY A 567 0.04 10.29 24.31
N VAL A 568 -1.13 9.74 24.56
CA VAL A 568 -1.75 8.76 23.67
C VAL A 568 -2.18 9.48 22.39
N GLN A 569 -1.81 8.93 21.24
CA GLN A 569 -2.22 9.42 19.93
C GLN A 569 -3.51 8.69 19.49
N VAL A 570 -4.52 9.45 19.10
CA VAL A 570 -5.76 8.91 18.50
C VAL A 570 -5.81 9.39 17.06
N PHE A 571 -5.99 8.48 16.12
CA PHE A 571 -6.05 8.82 14.71
C PHE A 571 -7.04 7.94 13.94
N VAL A 572 -7.56 8.48 12.87
CA VAL A 572 -8.46 7.80 11.95
C VAL A 572 -7.72 7.50 10.65
N ARG A 573 -7.88 6.30 10.14
CA ARG A 573 -7.41 5.91 8.81
C ARG A 573 -8.62 5.60 7.94
N LEU A 574 -8.56 6.00 6.68
CA LEU A 574 -9.59 5.68 5.68
C LEU A 574 -9.20 4.48 4.83
N VAL A 575 -7.93 4.15 4.84
CA VAL A 575 -7.40 2.91 4.29
C VAL A 575 -6.70 2.15 5.41
N ARG A 576 -6.62 0.84 5.27
CA ARG A 576 -5.89 0.00 6.23
C ARG A 576 -4.45 0.50 6.37
N ARG A 577 -3.85 0.23 7.50
CA ARG A 577 -2.50 0.71 7.80
C ARG A 577 -1.48 0.34 6.70
N TYR A 578 -1.61 -0.83 6.05
CA TYR A 578 -0.88 -1.24 4.84
C TYR A 578 -1.46 -2.51 4.21
#